data_be7db4a4744f1ce9a149ef2482efbee4
#
_entry.id   be7db4a4744f1ce9a149ef2482efbee4
#
_cell.length_a   1.000
_cell.length_b   1.000
_cell.length_c   1.000
_cell.angle_alpha   90.00
_cell.angle_beta   90.00
_cell.angle_gamma   90.00
#
_symmetry.space_group_name_H-M   'P 1'
#
loop_
_entity.id
_entity.type
_entity.pdbx_description
1 polymer ?
#
loop_
_entity_poly.entity_id
_entity_poly.type
_entity_poly.pdbx_seq_one_letter_code
_entity_poly.pdbx_strand_id
1 'polypeptide(L)'
;RPNNKNMLEQTDVVFDFETTGFNAGGADSIIEIGAVKIHDGVIVEKYDELINPGRKLPQKIIDVTNITDEMLEGKDNEENAVKRFIEWFGDLPMVAHNAKFDVSFLEMAYKKYNLGTFTNPVIDTLELSRTLDNNYARHSLSALVKRYNVPWDENAHHRGDYDAEGTALVFHKMMEKLDNRNIENMNQLDELVSKDEIHKYGRSYHVNLLVRNKTGLKNLFKIVSLSNTTYLYKTPRILRSEIEKHREGLLVGSGCYESEIFTQARSKSDDELSNLIRFYDYVEVQPLECYNHLIQSGDFANEA
;
A
#
# COMPACT_ATOMS: atom_id res chain seq x y z
N ARG A 1 13.71 6.08 7.93
CA ARG A 1 14.62 6.80 8.84
C ARG A 1 13.93 7.02 10.18
N PRO A 2 14.66 6.93 11.31
CA PRO A 2 14.11 7.29 12.61
C PRO A 2 13.67 8.76 12.62
N ASN A 3 12.47 9.02 13.09
CA ASN A 3 11.95 10.37 13.25
C ASN A 3 11.40 10.54 14.66
N ASN A 4 12.10 11.33 15.47
CA ASN A 4 11.77 11.59 16.88
C ASN A 4 10.96 12.88 17.07
N LYS A 5 10.59 13.58 15.99
CA LYS A 5 9.75 14.77 16.10
C LYS A 5 8.33 14.41 16.50
N ASN A 6 7.70 15.24 17.30
CA ASN A 6 6.27 15.14 17.58
C ASN A 6 5.49 15.29 16.28
N MET A 7 4.59 14.33 16.00
CA MET A 7 3.83 14.27 14.73
C MET A 7 2.88 15.44 14.53
N LEU A 8 2.36 16.05 15.61
CA LEU A 8 1.51 17.24 15.53
C LEU A 8 2.32 18.52 15.24
N GLU A 9 3.58 18.56 15.65
CA GLU A 9 4.47 19.71 15.46
C GLU A 9 5.20 19.72 14.12
N GLN A 10 5.21 18.60 13.40
CA GLN A 10 5.84 18.50 12.07
C GLN A 10 4.84 18.86 10.97
N THR A 11 5.39 19.26 9.83
CA THR A 11 4.61 19.38 8.58
C THR A 11 4.68 18.07 7.84
N ASP A 12 3.54 17.53 7.44
CA ASP A 12 3.42 16.31 6.68
C ASP A 12 2.82 16.58 5.30
N VAL A 13 3.25 15.81 4.31
CA VAL A 13 2.64 15.78 2.98
C VAL A 13 1.68 14.63 2.91
N VAL A 14 0.40 14.91 2.74
CA VAL A 14 -0.63 13.90 2.49
C VAL A 14 -0.94 13.90 1.01
N PHE A 15 -0.85 12.75 0.36
CA PHE A 15 -0.97 12.67 -1.09
C PHE A 15 -1.80 11.48 -1.55
N ASP A 16 -2.36 11.61 -2.74
CA ASP A 16 -3.10 10.57 -3.43
C ASP A 16 -2.87 10.70 -4.93
N PHE A 17 -2.61 9.57 -5.59
CA PHE A 17 -2.45 9.51 -7.04
C PHE A 17 -3.68 8.89 -7.69
N GLU A 18 -4.11 9.49 -8.81
CA GLU A 18 -4.93 8.78 -9.78
C GLU A 18 -4.03 8.26 -10.90
N THR A 19 -4.31 7.05 -11.35
CA THR A 19 -3.44 6.30 -12.27
C THR A 19 -4.25 5.67 -13.40
N THR A 20 -3.56 5.24 -14.46
CA THR A 20 -4.20 4.53 -15.58
C THR A 20 -4.57 3.07 -15.24
N GLY A 21 -4.15 2.57 -14.10
CA GLY A 21 -4.40 1.19 -13.64
C GLY A 21 -3.60 0.88 -12.39
N PHE A 22 -3.49 -0.39 -12.04
CA PHE A 22 -2.87 -0.86 -10.79
C PHE A 22 -1.43 -1.32 -10.93
N ASN A 23 -0.87 -1.30 -12.14
CA ASN A 23 0.44 -1.88 -12.43
C ASN A 23 1.53 -0.80 -12.54
N ALA A 24 2.11 -0.42 -11.39
CA ALA A 24 3.21 0.53 -11.32
C ALA A 24 4.47 0.05 -12.06
N GLY A 25 4.75 -1.24 -12.02
CA GLY A 25 5.90 -1.86 -12.70
C GLY A 25 5.72 -2.09 -14.20
N GLY A 26 4.54 -1.81 -14.75
CA GLY A 26 4.20 -2.06 -16.15
C GLY A 26 3.89 -0.79 -16.92
N ALA A 27 2.80 -0.85 -17.70
CA ALA A 27 2.39 0.23 -18.60
C ALA A 27 1.61 1.35 -17.91
N ASP A 28 1.24 1.19 -16.64
CA ASP A 28 0.41 2.18 -15.94
C ASP A 28 1.24 3.35 -15.45
N SER A 29 0.62 4.51 -15.43
CA SER A 29 1.25 5.77 -15.08
C SER A 29 0.31 6.67 -14.28
N ILE A 30 0.89 7.65 -13.60
CA ILE A 30 0.17 8.66 -12.83
C ILE A 30 -0.50 9.63 -13.78
N ILE A 31 -1.77 9.94 -13.55
CA ILE A 31 -2.55 10.92 -14.31
C ILE A 31 -3.03 12.12 -13.48
N GLU A 32 -2.99 11.99 -12.16
CA GLU A 32 -3.21 13.12 -11.26
C GLU A 32 -2.36 12.94 -10.00
N ILE A 33 -1.76 14.04 -9.56
CA ILE A 33 -1.11 14.16 -8.25
C ILE A 33 -1.97 15.12 -7.44
N GLY A 34 -2.61 14.61 -6.39
CA GLY A 34 -3.30 15.44 -5.40
C GLY A 34 -2.54 15.37 -4.08
N ALA A 35 -2.25 16.51 -3.48
CA ALA A 35 -1.54 16.55 -2.22
C ALA A 35 -1.83 17.81 -1.42
N VAL A 36 -1.63 17.72 -0.12
CA VAL A 36 -1.68 18.85 0.80
C VAL A 36 -0.52 18.77 1.77
N LYS A 37 -0.05 19.92 2.23
CA LYS A 37 0.80 20.00 3.42
C LYS A 37 -0.08 20.34 4.61
N ILE A 38 0.03 19.55 5.67
CA ILE A 38 -0.71 19.73 6.91
C ILE A 38 0.26 19.97 8.07
N HIS A 39 -0.04 20.96 8.89
CA HIS A 39 0.72 21.30 10.09
C HIS A 39 -0.25 21.60 11.22
N ASP A 40 -0.16 20.83 12.30
CA ASP A 40 -1.04 20.96 13.49
C ASP A 40 -2.54 21.02 13.11
N GLY A 41 -2.95 20.11 12.22
CA GLY A 41 -4.34 20.01 11.76
C GLY A 41 -4.80 21.07 10.76
N VAL A 42 -3.90 21.97 10.35
CA VAL A 42 -4.20 23.01 9.37
C VAL A 42 -3.54 22.69 8.03
N ILE A 43 -4.33 22.70 6.96
CA ILE A 43 -3.81 22.58 5.60
C ILE A 43 -3.19 23.91 5.21
N VAL A 44 -1.87 23.92 5.06
CA VAL A 44 -1.09 25.16 4.79
C VAL A 44 -0.76 25.34 3.31
N GLU A 45 -0.68 24.25 2.54
CA GLU A 45 -0.45 24.29 1.10
C GLU A 45 -1.24 23.17 0.41
N LYS A 46 -1.65 23.42 -0.82
CA LYS A 46 -2.32 22.42 -1.67
C LYS A 46 -1.55 22.26 -2.99
N TYR A 47 -1.58 21.05 -3.52
CA TYR A 47 -0.97 20.69 -4.78
C TYR A 47 -1.93 19.83 -5.58
N ASP A 48 -2.20 20.20 -6.82
CA ASP A 48 -3.01 19.42 -7.74
C ASP A 48 -2.45 19.57 -9.14
N GLU A 49 -2.09 18.47 -9.79
CA GLU A 49 -1.57 18.45 -11.13
C GLU A 49 -2.11 17.27 -11.91
N LEU A 50 -2.78 17.56 -13.03
CA LEU A 50 -3.18 16.57 -14.02
C LEU A 50 -2.00 16.31 -14.97
N ILE A 51 -1.86 15.04 -15.38
CA ILE A 51 -0.73 14.55 -16.17
C ILE A 51 -1.26 13.85 -17.41
N ASN A 52 -0.69 14.18 -18.56
CA ASN A 52 -0.99 13.50 -19.81
C ASN A 52 -0.15 12.22 -19.95
N PRO A 53 -0.78 11.01 -19.98
CA PRO A 53 -0.04 9.76 -20.10
C PRO A 53 0.47 9.48 -21.52
N GLY A 54 0.15 10.34 -22.50
CA GLY A 54 0.52 10.17 -23.89
C GLY A 54 -0.29 9.10 -24.64
N ARG A 55 -1.39 8.67 -24.06
CA ARG A 55 -2.31 7.67 -24.62
C ARG A 55 -3.73 7.89 -24.10
N LYS A 56 -4.71 7.25 -24.75
CA LYS A 56 -6.09 7.29 -24.29
C LYS A 56 -6.27 6.54 -22.98
N LEU A 57 -7.10 7.10 -22.11
CA LEU A 57 -7.47 6.46 -20.84
C LEU A 57 -8.39 5.26 -21.09
N PRO A 58 -8.22 4.15 -20.35
CA PRO A 58 -9.23 3.11 -20.31
C PRO A 58 -10.57 3.66 -19.82
N GLN A 59 -11.68 3.22 -20.41
CA GLN A 59 -13.01 3.72 -20.04
C GLN A 59 -13.30 3.53 -18.54
N LYS A 60 -12.86 2.42 -17.97
CA LYS A 60 -12.99 2.12 -16.54
C LYS A 60 -12.34 3.21 -15.66
N ILE A 61 -11.19 3.73 -16.08
CA ILE A 61 -10.50 4.79 -15.34
C ILE A 61 -11.28 6.10 -15.42
N ILE A 62 -11.81 6.44 -16.58
CA ILE A 62 -12.68 7.62 -16.76
C ILE A 62 -13.91 7.50 -15.85
N ASP A 63 -14.54 6.34 -15.81
CA ASP A 63 -15.74 6.08 -15.00
C ASP A 63 -15.47 6.21 -13.49
N VAL A 64 -14.29 5.76 -13.05
CA VAL A 64 -13.92 5.79 -11.62
C VAL A 64 -13.43 7.17 -11.19
N THR A 65 -12.56 7.80 -11.99
CA THR A 65 -11.88 9.05 -11.59
C THR A 65 -12.60 10.30 -12.04
N ASN A 66 -13.48 10.20 -13.02
CA ASN A 66 -14.07 11.33 -13.76
C ASN A 66 -13.03 12.21 -14.49
N ILE A 67 -11.82 11.70 -14.66
CA ILE A 67 -10.78 12.33 -15.48
C ILE A 67 -10.95 11.84 -16.90
N THR A 68 -11.11 12.78 -17.83
CA THR A 68 -11.31 12.49 -19.27
C THR A 68 -10.05 12.76 -20.07
N ASP A 69 -9.95 12.20 -21.27
CA ASP A 69 -8.84 12.47 -22.19
C ASP A 69 -8.73 13.97 -22.50
N GLU A 70 -9.86 14.66 -22.65
CA GLU A 70 -9.92 16.09 -22.91
C GLU A 70 -9.33 16.92 -21.77
N MET A 71 -9.52 16.50 -20.53
CA MET A 71 -8.95 17.17 -19.34
C MET A 71 -7.43 17.08 -19.32
N LEU A 72 -6.86 16.03 -19.90
CA LEU A 72 -5.41 15.77 -19.92
C LEU A 72 -4.75 16.38 -21.17
N GLU A 73 -5.53 16.82 -22.13
CA GLU A 73 -5.02 17.46 -23.35
C GLU A 73 -4.22 18.72 -22.99
N GLY A 74 -3.00 18.83 -23.51
CA GLY A 74 -2.08 19.94 -23.21
C GLY A 74 -1.42 19.89 -21.84
N LYS A 75 -1.70 18.90 -21.03
CA LYS A 75 -1.02 18.70 -19.76
C LYS A 75 0.38 18.12 -19.96
N ASP A 76 1.26 18.38 -19.01
CA ASP A 76 2.64 17.91 -19.05
C ASP A 76 2.75 16.38 -18.83
N ASN A 77 3.90 15.83 -19.16
CA ASN A 77 4.17 14.40 -18.98
C ASN A 77 4.46 14.03 -17.51
N GLU A 78 4.47 12.73 -17.25
CA GLU A 78 4.73 12.18 -15.91
C GLU A 78 6.10 12.58 -15.37
N GLU A 79 7.15 12.53 -16.21
CA GLU A 79 8.51 12.88 -15.79
C GLU A 79 8.61 14.29 -15.19
N ASN A 80 8.13 15.28 -15.93
CA ASN A 80 8.17 16.67 -15.48
C ASN A 80 7.29 16.92 -14.27
N ALA A 81 6.10 16.34 -14.25
CA ALA A 81 5.15 16.47 -13.16
C ALA A 81 5.71 15.87 -11.86
N VAL A 82 6.30 14.68 -11.92
CA VAL A 82 6.92 14.02 -10.75
C VAL A 82 8.12 14.81 -10.26
N LYS A 83 8.95 15.35 -11.15
CA LYS A 83 10.08 16.23 -10.74
C LYS A 83 9.60 17.44 -9.95
N ARG A 84 8.51 18.10 -10.38
CA ARG A 84 7.92 19.24 -9.66
C ARG A 84 7.38 18.81 -8.31
N PHE A 85 6.72 17.67 -8.24
CA PHE A 85 6.17 17.15 -6.99
C PHE A 85 7.26 16.82 -5.98
N ILE A 86 8.34 16.17 -6.42
CA ILE A 86 9.51 15.86 -5.58
C ILE A 86 10.11 17.15 -4.99
N GLU A 87 10.27 18.18 -5.80
CA GLU A 87 10.78 19.47 -5.36
C GLU A 87 9.85 20.09 -4.32
N TRP A 88 8.53 20.00 -4.52
CA TRP A 88 7.53 20.54 -3.60
C TRP A 88 7.49 19.82 -2.25
N PHE A 89 7.56 18.50 -2.23
CA PHE A 89 7.49 17.75 -0.96
C PHE A 89 8.85 17.66 -0.25
N GLY A 90 9.97 17.81 -0.94
CA GLY A 90 11.31 17.80 -0.36
C GLY A 90 11.60 16.58 0.53
N ASP A 91 12.02 16.84 1.77
CA ASP A 91 12.34 15.80 2.76
C ASP A 91 11.21 15.55 3.79
N LEU A 92 10.05 16.12 3.58
CA LEU A 92 8.93 15.99 4.50
C LEU A 92 8.42 14.54 4.60
N PRO A 93 7.90 14.15 5.78
CA PRO A 93 7.19 12.88 5.91
C PRO A 93 5.98 12.83 4.97
N MET A 94 5.74 11.65 4.39
CA MET A 94 4.67 11.42 3.44
C MET A 94 3.59 10.55 4.05
N VAL A 95 2.34 10.89 3.80
CA VAL A 95 1.17 10.19 4.33
C VAL A 95 0.23 9.87 3.18
N ALA A 96 -0.25 8.65 3.12
CA ALA A 96 -1.25 8.23 2.15
C ALA A 96 -2.15 7.14 2.72
N HIS A 97 -3.35 7.01 2.19
CA HIS A 97 -4.25 5.91 2.52
C HIS A 97 -4.04 4.74 1.57
N ASN A 98 -3.63 3.59 2.09
CA ASN A 98 -3.07 2.47 1.31
C ASN A 98 -1.78 2.89 0.58
N ALA A 99 -0.86 3.43 1.34
CA ALA A 99 0.36 4.07 0.85
C ALA A 99 1.22 3.20 -0.06
N LYS A 100 1.16 1.88 0.06
CA LYS A 100 1.89 0.95 -0.80
C LYS A 100 1.57 1.16 -2.27
N PHE A 101 0.32 1.47 -2.59
CA PHE A 101 -0.10 1.75 -3.96
C PHE A 101 0.59 3.02 -4.48
N ASP A 102 0.41 4.15 -3.82
CA ASP A 102 0.94 5.44 -4.25
C ASP A 102 2.47 5.46 -4.25
N VAL A 103 3.07 4.92 -3.20
CA VAL A 103 4.54 4.82 -3.10
C VAL A 103 5.12 3.95 -4.20
N SER A 104 4.44 2.87 -4.61
CA SER A 104 4.91 2.02 -5.71
C SER A 104 5.01 2.78 -7.03
N PHE A 105 4.04 3.65 -7.32
CA PHE A 105 4.07 4.53 -8.50
C PHE A 105 5.15 5.60 -8.39
N LEU A 106 5.34 6.16 -7.21
CA LEU A 106 6.38 7.16 -6.96
C LEU A 106 7.79 6.55 -7.10
N GLU A 107 8.05 5.41 -6.48
CA GLU A 107 9.32 4.69 -6.59
C GLU A 107 9.61 4.27 -8.02
N MET A 108 8.60 3.81 -8.75
CA MET A 108 8.75 3.47 -10.17
C MET A 108 9.09 4.69 -11.03
N ALA A 109 8.50 5.85 -10.74
CA ALA A 109 8.85 7.10 -11.41
C ALA A 109 10.30 7.50 -11.13
N TYR A 110 10.77 7.39 -9.88
CA TYR A 110 12.18 7.60 -9.53
C TYR A 110 13.11 6.70 -10.37
N LYS A 111 12.78 5.43 -10.48
CA LYS A 111 13.55 4.45 -11.26
C LYS A 111 13.52 4.77 -12.75
N LYS A 112 12.33 4.99 -13.30
CA LYS A 112 12.08 5.22 -14.73
C LYS A 112 12.79 6.46 -15.25
N TYR A 113 12.81 7.53 -14.46
CA TYR A 113 13.36 8.83 -14.84
C TYR A 113 14.70 9.14 -14.21
N ASN A 114 15.32 8.16 -13.56
CA ASN A 114 16.64 8.28 -12.93
C ASN A 114 16.71 9.46 -11.93
N LEU A 115 15.75 9.54 -11.03
CA LEU A 115 15.61 10.64 -10.06
C LEU A 115 16.23 10.36 -8.69
N GLY A 116 16.99 9.28 -8.58
CA GLY A 116 17.60 8.84 -7.32
C GLY A 116 16.71 7.82 -6.58
N THR A 117 16.71 7.87 -5.26
CA THR A 117 15.98 6.95 -4.40
C THR A 117 15.00 7.71 -3.50
N PHE A 118 13.76 7.25 -3.45
CA PHE A 118 12.77 7.78 -2.51
C PHE A 118 13.09 7.32 -1.09
N THR A 119 13.36 8.24 -0.19
CA THR A 119 13.80 7.95 1.19
C THR A 119 12.98 8.64 2.27
N ASN A 120 11.93 9.37 1.90
CA ASN A 120 11.08 10.06 2.86
C ASN A 120 10.38 9.05 3.79
N PRO A 121 10.22 9.37 5.07
CA PRO A 121 9.37 8.56 5.95
C PRO A 121 7.94 8.49 5.41
N VAL A 122 7.31 7.32 5.49
CA VAL A 122 5.94 7.11 5.02
C VAL A 122 5.07 6.60 6.15
N ILE A 123 3.90 7.21 6.31
CA ILE A 123 2.82 6.71 7.16
C ILE A 123 1.66 6.27 6.27
N ASP A 124 1.19 5.04 6.46
CA ASP A 124 -0.01 4.52 5.83
C ASP A 124 -1.20 4.63 6.78
N THR A 125 -2.15 5.49 6.47
CA THR A 125 -3.35 5.68 7.30
C THR A 125 -4.26 4.44 7.31
N LEU A 126 -4.19 3.59 6.30
CA LEU A 126 -4.89 2.31 6.28
C LEU A 126 -4.34 1.37 7.37
N GLU A 127 -3.02 1.18 7.39
CA GLU A 127 -2.36 0.35 8.41
C GLU A 127 -2.50 0.95 9.81
N LEU A 128 -2.38 2.27 9.92
CA LEU A 128 -2.58 2.98 11.18
C LEU A 128 -3.99 2.78 11.72
N SER A 129 -5.02 2.89 10.87
CA SER A 129 -6.40 2.67 11.28
C SER A 129 -6.67 1.22 11.71
N ARG A 130 -6.08 0.26 11.05
CA ARG A 130 -6.17 -1.16 11.43
C ARG A 130 -5.59 -1.42 12.82
N THR A 131 -4.56 -0.68 13.18
CA THR A 131 -3.91 -0.78 14.50
C THR A 131 -4.68 -0.01 15.58
N LEU A 132 -5.06 1.23 15.32
CA LEU A 132 -5.78 2.09 16.27
C LEU A 132 -7.23 1.66 16.49
N ASP A 133 -7.89 1.27 15.43
CA ASP A 133 -9.32 0.98 15.38
C ASP A 133 -9.56 -0.51 15.07
N ASN A 134 -8.81 -1.37 15.72
CA ASN A 134 -8.80 -2.81 15.46
C ASN A 134 -10.16 -3.52 15.68
N ASN A 135 -11.05 -2.89 16.42
CA ASN A 135 -12.43 -3.36 16.66
C ASN A 135 -13.40 -3.01 15.52
N TYR A 136 -12.99 -2.21 14.56
CA TYR A 136 -13.79 -1.90 13.38
C TYR A 136 -13.43 -2.82 12.21
N ALA A 137 -14.46 -3.22 11.44
CA ALA A 137 -14.28 -4.12 10.30
C ALA A 137 -13.80 -3.39 9.03
N ARG A 138 -14.15 -2.12 8.89
CA ARG A 138 -13.88 -1.34 7.67
C ARG A 138 -12.86 -0.24 7.94
N HIS A 139 -11.90 -0.12 7.02
CA HIS A 139 -10.81 0.85 7.07
C HIS A 139 -10.61 1.61 5.76
N SER A 140 -11.60 1.61 4.87
CA SER A 140 -11.59 2.46 3.68
C SER A 140 -11.60 3.94 4.07
N LEU A 141 -11.15 4.82 3.19
CA LEU A 141 -11.21 6.26 3.45
C LEU A 141 -12.64 6.71 3.77
N SER A 142 -13.63 6.24 3.02
CA SER A 142 -15.06 6.52 3.29
C SER A 142 -15.47 6.12 4.71
N ALA A 143 -15.01 4.96 5.17
CA ALA A 143 -15.30 4.50 6.53
C ALA A 143 -14.64 5.38 7.59
N LEU A 144 -13.40 5.80 7.35
CA LEU A 144 -12.64 6.63 8.28
C LEU A 144 -13.21 8.05 8.38
N VAL A 145 -13.59 8.66 7.26
CA VAL A 145 -14.18 10.01 7.28
C VAL A 145 -15.50 10.02 8.06
N LYS A 146 -16.30 8.99 7.97
CA LYS A 146 -17.51 8.82 8.79
C LYS A 146 -17.17 8.61 10.26
N ARG A 147 -16.25 7.71 10.56
CA ARG A 147 -15.83 7.37 11.93
C ARG A 147 -15.27 8.56 12.68
N TYR A 148 -14.42 9.34 12.04
CA TYR A 148 -13.76 10.51 12.61
C TYR A 148 -14.54 11.81 12.40
N ASN A 149 -15.75 11.71 11.84
CA ASN A 149 -16.65 12.85 11.60
C ASN A 149 -15.98 13.98 10.80
N VAL A 150 -15.26 13.59 9.76
CA VAL A 150 -14.60 14.52 8.83
C VAL A 150 -15.61 14.94 7.74
N PRO A 151 -15.76 16.24 7.45
CA PRO A 151 -16.61 16.68 6.34
C PRO A 151 -16.00 16.24 5.02
N TRP A 152 -16.69 15.35 4.31
CA TRP A 152 -16.23 14.78 3.05
C TRP A 152 -17.42 14.25 2.25
N ASP A 153 -17.47 14.58 0.96
CA ASP A 153 -18.55 14.18 0.05
C ASP A 153 -18.13 12.94 -0.76
N GLU A 154 -18.85 11.84 -0.57
CA GLU A 154 -18.60 10.60 -1.29
C GLU A 154 -18.76 10.72 -2.81
N ASN A 155 -19.54 11.70 -3.30
CA ASN A 155 -19.75 11.89 -4.73
C ASN A 155 -18.55 12.58 -5.43
N ALA A 156 -17.71 13.26 -4.67
CA ALA A 156 -16.49 13.92 -5.16
C ALA A 156 -15.23 13.03 -5.04
N HIS A 157 -15.37 11.89 -4.45
CA HIS A 157 -14.30 10.91 -4.23
C HIS A 157 -13.70 10.40 -5.56
N HIS A 158 -12.47 9.89 -5.51
CA HIS A 158 -11.62 9.51 -6.65
C HIS A 158 -11.03 10.67 -7.47
N ARG A 159 -10.92 11.85 -6.88
CA ARG A 159 -10.02 12.91 -7.33
C ARG A 159 -8.91 13.06 -6.31
N GLY A 160 -7.65 13.09 -6.77
CA GLY A 160 -6.48 13.03 -5.90
C GLY A 160 -6.40 14.16 -4.87
N ASP A 161 -6.71 15.40 -5.26
CA ASP A 161 -6.73 16.54 -4.35
C ASP A 161 -7.77 16.40 -3.25
N TYR A 162 -8.95 15.91 -3.58
CA TYR A 162 -10.06 15.73 -2.65
C TYR A 162 -9.80 14.57 -1.67
N ASP A 163 -9.33 13.45 -2.18
CA ASP A 163 -8.98 12.29 -1.35
C ASP A 163 -7.78 12.60 -0.45
N ALA A 164 -6.82 13.40 -0.91
CA ALA A 164 -5.71 13.87 -0.09
C ALA A 164 -6.16 14.77 1.07
N GLU A 165 -7.10 15.68 0.85
CA GLU A 165 -7.69 16.51 1.91
C GLU A 165 -8.42 15.66 2.95
N GLY A 166 -9.27 14.73 2.51
CA GLY A 166 -9.99 13.82 3.40
C GLY A 166 -9.03 12.98 4.25
N THR A 167 -8.00 12.42 3.62
CA THR A 167 -6.95 11.66 4.30
C THR A 167 -6.19 12.52 5.30
N ALA A 168 -5.88 13.77 4.97
CA ALA A 168 -5.17 14.69 5.86
C ALA A 168 -5.97 14.98 7.14
N LEU A 169 -7.26 15.22 7.01
CA LEU A 169 -8.13 15.49 8.15
C LEU A 169 -8.33 14.24 9.03
N VAL A 170 -8.49 13.09 8.42
CA VAL A 170 -8.52 11.79 9.13
C VAL A 170 -7.19 11.56 9.86
N PHE A 171 -6.09 11.77 9.18
CA PHE A 171 -4.74 11.64 9.75
C PHE A 171 -4.54 12.51 10.98
N HIS A 172 -4.96 13.77 10.93
CA HIS A 172 -4.90 14.67 12.08
C HIS A 172 -5.70 14.13 13.27
N LYS A 173 -6.92 13.64 13.05
CA LYS A 173 -7.74 13.02 14.10
C LYS A 173 -7.09 11.79 14.71
N MET A 174 -6.43 10.98 13.90
CA MET A 174 -5.65 9.85 14.38
C MET A 174 -4.46 10.29 15.21
N MET A 175 -3.78 11.38 14.84
CA MET A 175 -2.65 11.93 15.59
C MET A 175 -3.10 12.43 16.96
N GLU A 176 -4.25 13.10 17.05
CA GLU A 176 -4.84 13.50 18.33
C GLU A 176 -5.14 12.28 19.22
N LYS A 177 -5.65 11.21 18.63
CA LYS A 177 -5.91 9.95 19.34
C LYS A 177 -4.63 9.29 19.85
N LEU A 178 -3.55 9.34 19.07
CA LEU A 178 -2.24 8.84 19.46
C LEU A 178 -1.60 9.67 20.57
N ASP A 179 -1.71 11.00 20.49
CA ASP A 179 -1.24 11.93 21.52
C ASP A 179 -1.91 11.61 22.85
N ASN A 180 -3.21 11.38 22.87
CA ASN A 180 -3.94 10.94 24.06
C ASN A 180 -3.48 9.58 24.61
N ARG A 181 -2.76 8.77 23.81
CA ARG A 181 -2.13 7.50 24.22
C ARG A 181 -0.63 7.64 24.53
N ASN A 182 -0.10 8.85 24.59
CA ASN A 182 1.32 9.18 24.79
C ASN A 182 2.24 8.65 23.67
N ILE A 183 1.73 8.58 22.43
CA ILE A 183 2.50 8.23 21.24
C ILE A 183 2.65 9.49 20.40
N GLU A 184 3.85 10.05 20.40
CA GLU A 184 4.10 11.40 19.87
C GLU A 184 4.91 11.40 18.57
N ASN A 185 5.63 10.32 18.28
CA ASN A 185 6.53 10.29 17.12
C ASN A 185 6.43 8.96 16.35
N MET A 186 6.96 8.94 15.12
CA MET A 186 6.88 7.80 14.21
C MET A 186 7.57 6.54 14.74
N ASN A 187 8.62 6.68 15.54
CA ASN A 187 9.31 5.51 16.10
C ASN A 187 8.43 4.76 17.10
N GLN A 188 7.58 5.48 17.82
CA GLN A 188 6.67 4.90 18.79
C GLN A 188 5.47 4.22 18.14
N LEU A 189 5.15 4.52 16.87
CA LEU A 189 4.10 3.83 16.14
C LEU A 189 4.35 2.33 16.00
N ASP A 190 5.60 1.92 15.87
CA ASP A 190 5.98 0.51 15.77
C ASP A 190 5.67 -0.26 17.06
N GLU A 191 5.59 0.42 18.19
CA GLU A 191 5.24 -0.16 19.49
C GLU A 191 3.75 -0.48 19.64
N LEU A 192 2.88 0.14 18.80
CA LEU A 192 1.43 -0.12 18.82
C LEU A 192 1.07 -1.51 18.34
N VAL A 193 1.87 -2.04 17.42
CA VAL A 193 1.66 -3.40 16.90
C VAL A 193 2.39 -4.36 17.82
N SER A 194 1.68 -4.99 18.75
CA SER A 194 2.28 -6.06 19.52
C SER A 194 2.65 -7.19 18.56
N LYS A 195 3.81 -7.82 18.79
CA LYS A 195 4.23 -8.99 17.99
C LYS A 195 3.16 -10.09 17.97
N ASP A 196 2.36 -10.15 19.02
CA ASP A 196 1.29 -11.12 19.18
C ASP A 196 0.07 -10.85 18.28
N GLU A 197 -0.07 -9.63 17.76
CA GLU A 197 -1.21 -9.20 16.94
C GLU A 197 -0.89 -8.99 15.45
N ILE A 198 0.38 -9.13 15.04
CA ILE A 198 0.79 -9.00 13.62
C ILE A 198 -0.03 -9.90 12.71
N HIS A 199 -0.34 -11.14 13.14
CA HIS A 199 -1.15 -12.07 12.37
C HIS A 199 -2.58 -11.59 12.13
N LYS A 200 -3.12 -10.69 12.97
CA LYS A 200 -4.47 -10.13 12.82
C LYS A 200 -4.50 -8.97 11.81
N TYR A 201 -3.51 -8.09 11.88
CA TYR A 201 -3.53 -6.80 11.19
C TYR A 201 -2.55 -6.71 10.02
N GLY A 202 -1.55 -7.59 9.99
CA GLY A 202 -0.64 -7.72 8.87
C GLY A 202 -1.35 -8.26 7.63
N ARG A 203 -0.89 -7.84 6.45
CA ARG A 203 -1.38 -8.40 5.20
C ARG A 203 -1.03 -9.88 5.12
N SER A 204 -2.01 -10.71 4.81
CA SER A 204 -1.82 -12.15 4.63
C SER A 204 -1.79 -12.53 3.15
N TYR A 205 -1.02 -13.56 2.84
CA TYR A 205 -0.87 -14.12 1.51
C TYR A 205 -1.03 -15.62 1.56
N HIS A 206 -1.39 -16.23 0.44
CA HIS A 206 -1.38 -17.68 0.33
C HIS A 206 0.06 -18.20 0.31
N VAL A 207 0.27 -19.36 0.91
CA VAL A 207 1.52 -20.12 0.87
C VAL A 207 1.21 -21.59 0.78
N ASN A 208 2.01 -22.32 0.00
CA ASN A 208 1.90 -23.77 -0.12
C ASN A 208 3.02 -24.47 0.63
N LEU A 209 2.68 -25.52 1.34
CA LEU A 209 3.62 -26.34 2.07
C LEU A 209 3.53 -27.78 1.58
N LEU A 210 4.66 -28.33 1.13
CA LEU A 210 4.78 -29.72 0.67
C LEU A 210 5.64 -30.51 1.63
N VAL A 211 5.17 -31.69 2.02
CA VAL A 211 5.89 -32.60 2.92
C VAL A 211 6.87 -33.46 2.13
N ARG A 212 8.13 -33.49 2.57
CA ARG A 212 9.18 -34.29 1.97
C ARG A 212 9.42 -35.61 2.70
N ASN A 213 9.18 -35.64 3.99
CA ASN A 213 9.51 -36.78 4.87
C ASN A 213 8.68 -36.74 6.15
N LYS A 214 8.89 -37.73 7.05
CA LYS A 214 8.16 -37.83 8.33
C LYS A 214 8.39 -36.62 9.25
N THR A 215 9.57 -36.05 9.26
CA THR A 215 9.88 -34.83 10.04
C THR A 215 9.05 -33.67 9.51
N GLY A 216 8.98 -33.49 8.19
CA GLY A 216 8.15 -32.48 7.55
C GLY A 216 6.67 -32.66 7.87
N LEU A 217 6.18 -33.90 7.91
CA LEU A 217 4.78 -34.16 8.28
C LEU A 217 4.47 -33.70 9.70
N LYS A 218 5.37 -33.98 10.67
CA LYS A 218 5.24 -33.48 12.04
C LYS A 218 5.25 -31.95 12.09
N ASN A 219 6.14 -31.33 11.32
CA ASN A 219 6.25 -29.87 11.26
C ASN A 219 5.02 -29.24 10.60
N LEU A 220 4.48 -29.86 9.55
CA LEU A 220 3.24 -29.42 8.94
C LEU A 220 2.09 -29.44 9.94
N PHE A 221 1.94 -30.51 10.73
CA PHE A 221 0.91 -30.57 11.76
C PHE A 221 1.08 -29.47 12.81
N LYS A 222 2.31 -29.15 13.20
CA LYS A 222 2.57 -28.03 14.12
C LYS A 222 2.15 -26.68 13.52
N ILE A 223 2.50 -26.42 12.27
CA ILE A 223 2.13 -25.19 11.56
C ILE A 223 0.61 -25.09 11.42
N VAL A 224 -0.05 -26.13 10.99
CA VAL A 224 -1.51 -26.20 10.87
C VAL A 224 -2.20 -25.99 12.22
N SER A 225 -1.69 -26.61 13.26
CA SER A 225 -2.20 -26.42 14.63
C SER A 225 -2.07 -24.97 15.08
N LEU A 226 -0.90 -24.36 14.92
CA LEU A 226 -0.67 -22.96 15.26
C LEU A 226 -1.57 -22.02 14.46
N SER A 227 -1.75 -22.28 13.17
CA SER A 227 -2.58 -21.45 12.30
C SER A 227 -4.08 -21.51 12.65
N ASN A 228 -4.54 -22.62 13.23
CA ASN A 228 -5.92 -22.83 13.64
C ASN A 228 -6.18 -22.53 15.11
N THR A 229 -5.17 -22.17 15.88
CA THR A 229 -5.27 -21.83 17.31
C THR A 229 -4.70 -20.44 17.59
N THR A 230 -3.38 -20.36 17.79
CA THR A 230 -2.68 -19.14 18.19
C THR A 230 -2.82 -18.01 17.17
N TYR A 231 -2.76 -18.33 15.89
CA TYR A 231 -2.76 -17.36 14.79
C TYR A 231 -4.07 -17.33 14.00
N LEU A 232 -5.11 -17.98 14.49
CA LEU A 232 -6.42 -17.94 13.83
C LEU A 232 -7.03 -16.54 13.95
N TYR A 233 -7.29 -15.91 12.82
CA TYR A 233 -8.04 -14.66 12.74
C TYR A 233 -8.86 -14.61 11.46
N LYS A 234 -10.17 -14.86 11.58
CA LYS A 234 -11.12 -15.06 10.46
C LYS A 234 -10.80 -16.28 9.59
N THR A 235 -9.54 -16.46 9.25
CA THR A 235 -8.99 -17.60 8.51
C THR A 235 -7.71 -18.08 9.20
N PRO A 236 -7.28 -19.34 8.99
CA PRO A 236 -6.00 -19.80 9.48
C PRO A 236 -4.85 -18.98 8.91
N ARG A 237 -3.97 -18.49 9.79
CA ARG A 237 -2.79 -17.69 9.44
C ARG A 237 -1.58 -18.23 10.11
N ILE A 238 -0.41 -17.94 9.56
CA ILE A 238 0.88 -18.33 10.16
C ILE A 238 1.90 -17.23 9.93
N LEU A 239 2.76 -17.00 10.90
CA LEU A 239 3.87 -16.07 10.76
C LEU A 239 5.00 -16.71 9.96
N ARG A 240 5.70 -15.91 9.15
CA ARG A 240 6.92 -16.33 8.44
C ARG A 240 7.95 -16.95 9.39
N SER A 241 8.13 -16.35 10.56
CA SER A 241 9.05 -16.84 11.59
C SER A 241 8.68 -18.23 12.13
N GLU A 242 7.40 -18.56 12.20
CA GLU A 242 6.95 -19.90 12.61
C GLU A 242 7.17 -20.94 11.51
N ILE A 243 6.99 -20.54 10.23
CA ILE A 243 7.37 -21.40 9.11
C ILE A 243 8.87 -21.70 9.15
N GLU A 244 9.71 -20.69 9.38
CA GLU A 244 11.17 -20.87 9.50
C GLU A 244 11.56 -21.84 10.63
N LYS A 245 10.94 -21.73 11.79
CA LYS A 245 11.18 -22.64 12.92
C LYS A 245 10.84 -24.10 12.63
N HIS A 246 9.86 -24.34 11.77
CA HIS A 246 9.30 -25.67 11.49
C HIS A 246 9.53 -26.12 10.06
N ARG A 247 10.51 -25.54 9.38
CA ARG A 247 10.75 -25.73 7.95
C ARG A 247 11.36 -27.06 7.58
N GLU A 248 12.04 -27.72 8.52
CA GLU A 248 12.72 -28.98 8.25
C GLU A 248 11.76 -30.05 7.70
N GLY A 249 12.10 -30.63 6.58
CA GLY A 249 11.29 -31.63 5.89
C GLY A 249 10.12 -31.08 5.12
N LEU A 250 10.00 -29.75 4.97
CA LEU A 250 9.00 -29.07 4.17
C LEU A 250 9.63 -28.36 2.97
N LEU A 251 8.86 -28.25 1.89
CA LEU A 251 9.11 -27.31 0.82
C LEU A 251 8.06 -26.20 0.90
N VAL A 252 8.51 -24.96 0.91
CA VAL A 252 7.67 -23.76 0.96
C VAL A 252 7.54 -23.19 -0.42
N GLY A 253 6.32 -23.20 -0.97
CA GLY A 253 6.00 -22.67 -2.28
C GLY A 253 5.33 -21.32 -2.24
N SER A 254 5.53 -20.52 -3.29
CA SER A 254 4.99 -19.16 -3.36
C SER A 254 3.46 -19.08 -3.39
N GLY A 255 2.79 -20.11 -3.90
CA GLY A 255 1.33 -20.12 -4.01
C GLY A 255 0.80 -19.52 -5.31
N CYS A 256 -0.48 -19.17 -5.30
CA CYS A 256 -1.24 -18.69 -6.46
C CYS A 256 -1.11 -17.18 -6.69
N TYR A 257 -2.06 -16.58 -7.42
CA TYR A 257 -2.15 -15.13 -7.63
C TYR A 257 -2.38 -14.32 -6.32
N GLU A 258 -2.79 -14.97 -5.25
CA GLU A 258 -2.89 -14.37 -3.91
C GLU A 258 -1.60 -14.54 -3.08
N SER A 259 -0.52 -15.00 -3.71
CA SER A 259 0.78 -15.15 -3.06
C SER A 259 1.47 -13.80 -2.86
N GLU A 260 2.41 -13.78 -1.90
CA GLU A 260 3.24 -12.60 -1.66
C GLU A 260 4.06 -12.22 -2.90
N ILE A 261 4.69 -13.20 -3.55
CA ILE A 261 5.54 -12.96 -4.73
C ILE A 261 4.73 -12.35 -5.87
N PHE A 262 3.60 -12.97 -6.23
CA PHE A 262 2.75 -12.46 -7.31
C PHE A 262 2.21 -11.06 -7.00
N THR A 263 1.75 -10.84 -5.77
CA THR A 263 1.18 -9.56 -5.36
C THR A 263 2.25 -8.46 -5.32
N GLN A 264 3.45 -8.75 -4.84
CA GLN A 264 4.53 -7.79 -4.70
C GLN A 264 5.31 -7.55 -6.00
N ALA A 265 5.25 -8.46 -6.97
CA ALA A 265 5.92 -8.31 -8.26
C ALA A 265 5.51 -7.03 -9.02
N ARG A 266 4.31 -6.52 -8.77
CA ARG A 266 3.80 -5.31 -9.40
C ARG A 266 4.44 -4.01 -8.87
N SER A 267 4.93 -4.02 -7.64
CA SER A 267 5.31 -2.80 -6.92
C SER A 267 6.72 -2.80 -6.38
N LYS A 268 7.37 -3.96 -6.32
CA LYS A 268 8.72 -4.11 -5.79
C LYS A 268 9.77 -4.00 -6.89
N SER A 269 10.94 -3.47 -6.54
CA SER A 269 12.11 -3.54 -7.41
C SER A 269 12.60 -4.99 -7.54
N ASP A 270 13.41 -5.26 -8.58
CA ASP A 270 13.96 -6.59 -8.82
C ASP A 270 14.77 -7.12 -7.63
N ASP A 271 15.52 -6.24 -6.96
CA ASP A 271 16.32 -6.59 -5.79
C ASP A 271 15.42 -6.95 -4.58
N GLU A 272 14.38 -6.15 -4.32
CA GLU A 272 13.43 -6.43 -3.27
C GLU A 272 12.65 -7.73 -3.53
N LEU A 273 12.22 -7.94 -4.78
CA LEU A 273 11.52 -9.16 -5.19
C LEU A 273 12.43 -10.38 -5.06
N SER A 274 13.70 -10.27 -5.46
CA SER A 274 14.71 -11.33 -5.30
C SER A 274 14.91 -11.71 -3.83
N ASN A 275 14.92 -10.73 -2.93
CA ASN A 275 15.03 -10.99 -1.50
C ASN A 275 13.79 -11.72 -0.95
N LEU A 276 12.59 -11.37 -1.42
CA LEU A 276 11.36 -12.06 -1.04
C LEU A 276 11.34 -13.50 -1.56
N ILE A 277 11.77 -13.73 -2.79
CA ILE A 277 11.82 -15.06 -3.41
C ILE A 277 12.70 -16.03 -2.63
N ARG A 278 13.77 -15.56 -2.01
CA ARG A 278 14.71 -16.39 -1.22
C ARG A 278 14.07 -17.10 -0.03
N PHE A 279 12.94 -16.60 0.46
CA PHE A 279 12.19 -17.29 1.52
C PHE A 279 11.59 -18.61 1.03
N TYR A 280 11.25 -18.71 -0.24
CA TYR A 280 10.55 -19.85 -0.83
C TYR A 280 11.53 -20.87 -1.43
N ASP A 281 11.17 -22.15 -1.35
CA ASP A 281 11.94 -23.23 -1.99
C ASP A 281 11.65 -23.32 -3.48
N TYR A 282 10.44 -22.91 -3.91
CA TYR A 282 10.04 -22.84 -5.31
C TYR A 282 8.97 -21.76 -5.53
N VAL A 283 8.90 -21.29 -6.76
CA VAL A 283 7.90 -20.31 -7.20
C VAL A 283 6.91 -21.04 -8.13
N GLU A 284 5.63 -20.86 -7.88
CA GLU A 284 4.57 -21.44 -8.70
C GLU A 284 4.17 -20.50 -9.83
N VAL A 285 4.00 -21.08 -11.01
CA VAL A 285 3.43 -20.42 -12.19
C VAL A 285 2.18 -21.20 -12.59
N GLN A 286 1.06 -20.50 -12.61
CA GLN A 286 -0.21 -21.12 -12.98
C GLN A 286 -0.50 -20.95 -14.48
N PRO A 287 -1.38 -21.81 -15.07
CA PRO A 287 -1.87 -21.59 -16.44
C PRO A 287 -2.48 -20.20 -16.61
N LEU A 288 -2.33 -19.63 -17.80
CA LEU A 288 -2.79 -18.25 -18.08
C LEU A 288 -4.28 -18.04 -17.79
N GLU A 289 -5.09 -19.07 -18.00
CA GLU A 289 -6.53 -19.04 -17.73
C GLU A 289 -6.85 -18.70 -16.26
N CYS A 290 -5.97 -19.04 -15.34
CA CYS A 290 -6.13 -18.72 -13.91
C CYS A 290 -6.07 -17.23 -13.63
N TYR A 291 -5.51 -16.43 -14.55
CA TYR A 291 -5.36 -14.98 -14.41
C TYR A 291 -6.40 -14.17 -15.21
N ASN A 292 -7.31 -14.82 -15.94
CA ASN A 292 -8.31 -14.14 -16.78
C ASN A 292 -9.15 -13.12 -15.99
N HIS A 293 -9.48 -13.41 -14.75
CA HIS A 293 -10.21 -12.48 -13.89
C HIS A 293 -9.46 -11.19 -13.63
N LEU A 294 -8.11 -11.21 -13.59
CA LEU A 294 -7.26 -10.03 -13.41
C LEU A 294 -7.21 -9.17 -14.67
N ILE A 295 -7.30 -9.79 -15.84
CA ILE A 295 -7.42 -9.08 -17.13
C ILE A 295 -8.81 -8.44 -17.22
N GLN A 296 -9.86 -9.19 -16.90
CA GLN A 296 -11.24 -8.71 -16.91
C GLN A 296 -11.47 -7.56 -15.91
N SER A 297 -10.82 -7.60 -14.76
CA SER A 297 -10.87 -6.51 -13.76
C SER A 297 -10.03 -5.29 -14.13
N GLY A 298 -9.19 -5.40 -15.17
CA GLY A 298 -8.28 -4.35 -15.61
C GLY A 298 -6.98 -4.27 -14.79
N ASP A 299 -6.69 -5.26 -13.94
CA ASP A 299 -5.44 -5.35 -13.19
C ASP A 299 -4.24 -5.57 -14.11
N PHE A 300 -4.45 -6.29 -15.20
CA PHE A 300 -3.48 -6.49 -16.27
C PHE A 300 -4.08 -6.12 -17.63
N ALA A 301 -3.25 -5.57 -18.51
CA ALA A 301 -3.69 -5.15 -19.84
C ALA A 301 -3.89 -6.34 -20.80
N ASN A 302 -3.12 -7.41 -20.64
CA ASN A 302 -3.13 -8.62 -21.46
C ASN A 302 -2.43 -9.78 -20.75
N GLU A 303 -2.27 -10.90 -21.42
CA GLU A 303 -1.64 -12.12 -20.90
C GLU A 303 -0.10 -12.07 -20.86
N ALA A 304 0.54 -11.03 -21.40
CA ALA A 304 1.99 -10.93 -21.51
C ALA A 304 2.66 -10.45 -20.21
#